data_0b568871dfd9f7e9b6831c85735e28fa
#
_entry.id   0b568871dfd9f7e9b6831c85735e28fa
#
_cell.length_a   1.000
_cell.length_b   1.000
_cell.length_c   1.000
_cell.angle_alpha   90.00
_cell.angle_beta   90.00
_cell.angle_gamma   90.00
#
_symmetry.space_group_name_H-M   'P 1'
#
loop_
_entity.id
_entity.type
_entity.pdbx_description
1 polymer ?
#
loop_
_entity_poly.entity_id
_entity_poly.type
_entity_poly.pdbx_seq_one_letter_code
_entity_poly.pdbx_strand_id
1 'polypeptide(L)'
;MNDNDMTSDILIFNILNASEDEFIKKCNIKFIDKSVPAEEDDTIYIANVDLETLRESFNHVEYKALVNIYVKTKNTDYITGSRSLRTIVKHIKNELRGNVDCKQRHITFRNTTYEYGSKYTLKGLHLLVQLLEHENDLLDDKEGCVNLNDDITENIRVD
;
A
#
# COMPACT_ATOMS: atom_id res chain seq x y z
N MET A 1 1.56 18.12 -1.42
CA MET A 1 1.94 17.16 -0.38
C MET A 1 3.19 16.42 -0.79
N ASN A 2 4.12 16.28 0.12
CA ASN A 2 5.34 15.57 -0.11
C ASN A 2 5.06 14.07 -0.03
N ASP A 3 5.77 13.27 -0.78
CA ASP A 3 5.56 11.81 -0.72
C ASP A 3 5.80 11.27 0.67
N ASN A 4 6.69 11.87 1.45
CA ASN A 4 6.96 11.43 2.81
C ASN A 4 5.77 11.65 3.74
N ASP A 5 4.85 12.54 3.36
CA ASP A 5 3.68 12.84 4.18
C ASP A 5 2.49 11.98 3.80
N MET A 6 2.62 11.12 2.81
CA MET A 6 1.50 10.28 2.36
C MET A 6 1.41 9.02 3.18
N THR A 7 0.19 8.53 3.37
CA THR A 7 0.01 7.19 3.90
C THR A 7 0.54 6.18 2.88
N SER A 8 0.92 5.00 3.36
CA SER A 8 1.62 4.04 2.53
C SER A 8 0.79 3.53 1.35
N ASP A 9 -0.51 3.41 1.52
CA ASP A 9 -1.38 2.98 0.43
C ASP A 9 -1.43 4.02 -0.69
N ILE A 10 -1.53 5.30 -0.34
CA ILE A 10 -1.56 6.37 -1.32
C ILE A 10 -0.19 6.47 -2.01
N LEU A 11 0.87 6.32 -1.24
CA LEU A 11 2.23 6.33 -1.81
C LEU A 11 2.37 5.23 -2.85
N ILE A 12 1.98 4.01 -2.52
CA ILE A 12 2.08 2.87 -3.44
C ILE A 12 1.23 3.12 -4.68
N PHE A 13 0.00 3.61 -4.50
CA PHE A 13 -0.88 3.92 -5.63
C PHE A 13 -0.19 4.92 -6.58
N ASN A 14 0.37 5.99 -6.04
CA ASN A 14 1.00 7.01 -6.86
C ASN A 14 2.22 6.48 -7.60
N ILE A 15 3.02 5.65 -6.94
CA ILE A 15 4.20 5.06 -7.57
C ILE A 15 3.79 4.17 -8.75
N LEU A 16 2.81 3.32 -8.55
CA LEU A 16 2.39 2.40 -9.60
C LEU A 16 1.68 3.14 -10.72
N ASN A 17 0.88 4.14 -10.39
CA ASN A 17 0.14 4.89 -11.39
C ASN A 17 1.07 5.72 -12.28
N ALA A 18 2.22 6.12 -11.77
CA ALA A 18 3.21 6.90 -12.52
C ALA A 18 4.30 6.03 -13.15
N SER A 19 4.21 4.70 -13.00
CA SER A 19 5.27 3.81 -13.46
C SER A 19 5.34 3.76 -14.98
N GLU A 20 6.56 3.73 -15.50
CA GLU A 20 6.79 3.54 -16.92
C GLU A 20 7.04 2.08 -17.27
N ASP A 21 6.96 1.20 -16.29
CA ASP A 21 7.14 -0.23 -16.52
C ASP A 21 6.04 -0.76 -17.43
N GLU A 22 6.43 -1.51 -18.47
CA GLU A 22 5.46 -1.89 -19.50
C GLU A 22 4.39 -2.84 -18.96
N PHE A 23 4.69 -3.65 -17.96
CA PHE A 23 3.70 -4.59 -17.41
C PHE A 23 2.74 -3.89 -16.46
N ILE A 24 3.23 -2.89 -15.71
CA ILE A 24 2.37 -2.13 -14.81
C ILE A 24 1.52 -1.15 -15.59
N LYS A 25 2.12 -0.53 -16.61
CA LYS A 25 1.47 0.52 -17.38
C LYS A 25 0.24 0.02 -18.13
N LYS A 26 0.19 -1.26 -18.46
CA LYS A 26 -0.96 -1.84 -19.15
C LYS A 26 -2.11 -2.14 -18.21
N CYS A 27 -1.87 -2.15 -16.91
CA CYS A 27 -2.90 -2.49 -15.94
C CYS A 27 -3.69 -1.27 -15.54
N ASN A 28 -4.97 -1.47 -15.25
CA ASN A 28 -5.75 -0.46 -14.54
C ASN A 28 -5.33 -0.49 -13.08
N ILE A 29 -5.22 0.68 -12.46
CA ILE A 29 -4.81 0.77 -11.05
C ILE A 29 -5.92 1.48 -10.30
N LYS A 30 -6.47 0.84 -9.28
CA LYS A 30 -7.63 1.34 -8.55
C LYS A 30 -7.52 1.05 -7.07
N PHE A 31 -8.23 1.85 -6.26
CA PHE A 31 -8.47 1.50 -4.87
C PHE A 31 -9.73 0.64 -4.80
N ILE A 32 -9.75 -0.30 -3.87
CA ILE A 32 -10.96 -1.06 -3.57
C ILE A 32 -11.60 -0.47 -2.34
N ASP A 33 -12.87 -0.09 -2.48
CA ASP A 33 -13.62 0.38 -1.34
C ASP A 33 -14.76 -0.56 -0.98
N LYS A 34 -15.02 -1.57 -1.78
CA LYS A 34 -16.08 -2.53 -1.55
C LYS A 34 -15.62 -3.89 -2.03
N SER A 35 -16.44 -4.59 -2.78
CA SER A 35 -16.05 -5.87 -3.34
C SER A 35 -15.28 -5.65 -4.64
N VAL A 36 -14.42 -6.61 -4.97
CA VAL A 36 -13.69 -6.55 -6.22
C VAL A 36 -14.63 -6.86 -7.37
N PRO A 37 -14.84 -5.94 -8.30
CA PRO A 37 -15.75 -6.20 -9.41
C PRO A 37 -15.11 -7.14 -10.41
N ALA A 38 -15.93 -7.68 -11.31
CA ALA A 38 -15.42 -8.43 -12.44
C ALA A 38 -14.75 -7.44 -13.39
N GLU A 39 -13.54 -7.76 -13.82
CA GLU A 39 -12.78 -6.87 -14.69
C GLU A 39 -12.50 -7.57 -16.00
N GLU A 40 -12.49 -6.80 -17.07
CA GLU A 40 -12.15 -7.34 -18.39
C GLU A 40 -10.68 -7.16 -18.69
N ASP A 41 -10.00 -6.24 -18.03
CA ASP A 41 -8.59 -5.99 -18.22
C ASP A 41 -7.81 -6.34 -16.97
N ASP A 42 -6.51 -6.52 -17.13
CA ASP A 42 -5.64 -6.75 -15.99
C ASP A 42 -5.69 -5.52 -15.09
N THR A 43 -5.84 -5.74 -13.80
CA THR A 43 -6.07 -4.65 -12.85
C THR A 43 -5.27 -4.89 -11.57
N ILE A 44 -4.69 -3.81 -11.07
CA ILE A 44 -4.00 -3.80 -9.78
C ILE A 44 -4.87 -3.01 -8.82
N TYR A 45 -5.28 -3.65 -7.73
CA TYR A 45 -6.08 -2.99 -6.70
C TYR A 45 -5.22 -2.75 -5.48
N ILE A 46 -5.29 -1.54 -4.95
CA ILE A 46 -4.79 -1.24 -3.62
C ILE A 46 -5.99 -1.40 -2.70
N ALA A 47 -5.98 -2.45 -1.90
CA ALA A 47 -7.20 -2.83 -1.20
C ALA A 47 -7.37 -2.06 0.09
N ASN A 48 -6.81 -2.52 1.16
CA ASN A 48 -6.99 -1.85 2.44
C ASN A 48 -5.67 -1.85 3.18
N VAL A 49 -5.61 -1.00 4.20
CA VAL A 49 -4.41 -0.87 5.02
C VAL A 49 -4.78 -1.21 6.44
N ASP A 50 -3.98 -2.06 7.05
CA ASP A 50 -4.06 -2.30 8.48
C ASP A 50 -2.86 -1.64 9.13
N LEU A 51 -3.09 -0.94 10.22
CA LEU A 51 -2.03 -0.28 10.96
C LEU A 51 -1.83 -0.98 12.29
N GLU A 52 -0.58 -1.30 12.59
CA GLU A 52 -0.23 -1.92 13.85
C GLU A 52 0.77 -1.00 14.55
N THR A 53 0.44 -0.57 15.76
CA THR A 53 1.34 0.30 16.53
C THR A 53 2.55 -0.52 16.97
N LEU A 54 3.74 -0.07 16.58
CA LEU A 54 4.98 -0.71 16.97
C LEU A 54 5.59 -0.07 18.19
N ARG A 55 5.52 1.25 18.27
CA ARG A 55 6.16 1.97 19.35
C ARG A 55 5.44 3.29 19.53
N GLU A 56 5.24 3.67 20.78
CA GLU A 56 4.57 4.91 21.09
C GLU A 56 5.31 5.61 22.20
N SER A 57 5.60 6.89 22.03
CA SER A 57 6.20 7.73 23.04
C SER A 57 5.41 9.01 23.12
N PHE A 58 5.83 9.92 23.98
CA PHE A 58 5.04 11.11 24.27
C PHE A 58 4.64 11.88 23.02
N ASN A 59 5.55 12.04 22.06
CA ASN A 59 5.26 12.84 20.88
C ASN A 59 5.56 12.09 19.58
N HIS A 60 5.58 10.78 19.60
CA HIS A 60 5.96 10.01 18.43
C HIS A 60 5.29 8.65 18.45
N VAL A 61 4.65 8.29 17.36
CA VAL A 61 4.06 6.97 17.20
C VAL A 61 4.59 6.36 15.91
N GLU A 62 5.00 5.12 16.01
CA GLU A 62 5.48 4.37 14.85
C GLU A 62 4.53 3.23 14.56
N TYR A 63 4.12 3.13 13.30
CA TYR A 63 3.18 2.10 12.86
C TYR A 63 3.83 1.18 11.84
N LYS A 64 3.35 -0.05 11.82
CA LYS A 64 3.58 -0.96 10.72
C LYS A 64 2.33 -0.91 9.86
N ALA A 65 2.47 -0.44 8.63
CA ALA A 65 1.35 -0.39 7.69
C ALA A 65 1.39 -1.63 6.81
N LEU A 66 0.30 -2.39 6.82
CA LEU A 66 0.16 -3.58 5.99
C LEU A 66 -0.78 -3.23 4.86
N VAL A 67 -0.24 -3.13 3.66
CA VAL A 67 -1.01 -2.74 2.48
C VAL A 67 -1.31 -3.98 1.65
N ASN A 68 -2.58 -4.18 1.35
CA ASN A 68 -3.01 -5.31 0.54
C ASN A 68 -3.10 -4.90 -0.92
N ILE A 69 -2.30 -5.53 -1.76
CA ILE A 69 -2.33 -5.30 -3.19
C ILE A 69 -2.90 -6.55 -3.84
N TYR A 70 -3.87 -6.34 -4.72
CA TYR A 70 -4.58 -7.42 -5.36
C TYR A 70 -4.41 -7.29 -6.86
N VAL A 71 -3.89 -8.31 -7.51
CA VAL A 71 -3.70 -8.26 -8.96
C VAL A 71 -4.65 -9.27 -9.58
N LYS A 72 -5.47 -8.79 -10.51
CA LYS A 72 -6.40 -9.63 -11.25
C LYS A 72 -6.01 -9.67 -12.71
N THR A 73 -6.25 -10.80 -13.35
CA THR A 73 -6.02 -10.94 -14.78
C THR A 73 -7.33 -11.37 -15.44
N LYS A 74 -7.53 -10.92 -16.67
CA LYS A 74 -8.67 -11.36 -17.45
C LYS A 74 -8.51 -12.80 -17.90
N ASN A 75 -7.29 -13.34 -17.85
CA ASN A 75 -7.03 -14.70 -18.28
C ASN A 75 -7.15 -15.62 -17.10
N THR A 76 -8.21 -16.44 -17.08
CA THR A 76 -8.51 -17.33 -15.97
C THR A 76 -7.91 -18.72 -16.14
N ASP A 77 -7.28 -18.99 -17.28
CA ASP A 77 -6.54 -20.25 -17.45
C ASP A 77 -5.39 -20.32 -16.46
N TYR A 78 -5.27 -21.44 -15.75
CA TYR A 78 -4.30 -21.51 -14.66
C TYR A 78 -2.87 -21.27 -15.15
N ILE A 79 -2.48 -21.88 -16.25
CA ILE A 79 -1.09 -21.80 -16.71
C ILE A 79 -0.76 -20.39 -17.18
N THR A 80 -1.56 -19.85 -18.09
CA THR A 80 -1.28 -18.52 -18.65
C THR A 80 -1.59 -17.43 -17.64
N GLY A 81 -2.69 -17.59 -16.91
CA GLY A 81 -3.10 -16.59 -15.93
C GLY A 81 -2.13 -16.50 -14.77
N SER A 82 -1.69 -17.63 -14.23
CA SER A 82 -0.76 -17.59 -13.10
C SER A 82 0.58 -17.01 -13.53
N ARG A 83 1.03 -17.30 -14.75
CA ARG A 83 2.26 -16.72 -15.26
C ARG A 83 2.13 -15.21 -15.40
N SER A 84 1.00 -14.77 -15.92
CA SER A 84 0.74 -13.33 -16.08
C SER A 84 0.73 -12.63 -14.72
N LEU A 85 0.01 -13.20 -13.75
CA LEU A 85 -0.07 -12.62 -12.41
C LEU A 85 1.30 -12.54 -11.75
N ARG A 86 2.09 -13.60 -11.84
CA ARG A 86 3.42 -13.61 -11.24
C ARG A 86 4.32 -12.57 -11.89
N THR A 87 4.22 -12.39 -13.20
CA THR A 87 5.01 -11.39 -13.90
C THR A 87 4.65 -10.00 -13.42
N ILE A 88 3.36 -9.70 -13.35
CA ILE A 88 2.91 -8.38 -12.88
C ILE A 88 3.38 -8.14 -11.45
N VAL A 89 3.22 -9.13 -10.57
CA VAL A 89 3.63 -8.98 -9.17
C VAL A 89 5.14 -8.77 -9.06
N LYS A 90 5.92 -9.49 -9.88
CA LYS A 90 7.37 -9.31 -9.88
C LYS A 90 7.73 -7.86 -10.24
N HIS A 91 7.07 -7.33 -11.25
CA HIS A 91 7.35 -5.96 -11.68
C HIS A 91 6.88 -4.94 -10.63
N ILE A 92 5.77 -5.22 -9.96
CA ILE A 92 5.33 -4.37 -8.85
C ILE A 92 6.39 -4.35 -7.76
N LYS A 93 6.90 -5.53 -7.37
CA LYS A 93 7.93 -5.59 -6.33
C LYS A 93 9.17 -4.83 -6.73
N ASN A 94 9.60 -4.96 -7.99
CA ASN A 94 10.78 -4.25 -8.45
C ASN A 94 10.58 -2.75 -8.43
N GLU A 95 9.41 -2.30 -8.86
CA GLU A 95 9.09 -0.87 -8.88
C GLU A 95 9.11 -0.29 -7.48
N LEU A 96 8.49 -0.97 -6.53
CA LEU A 96 8.41 -0.50 -5.16
C LEU A 96 9.77 -0.56 -4.46
N ARG A 97 10.53 -1.63 -4.69
CA ARG A 97 11.87 -1.74 -4.09
C ARG A 97 12.81 -0.66 -4.58
N GLY A 98 12.64 -0.20 -5.81
CA GLY A 98 13.49 0.83 -6.39
C GLY A 98 13.13 2.23 -5.96
N ASN A 99 11.99 2.40 -5.29
CA ASN A 99 11.52 3.74 -4.93
C ASN A 99 12.17 4.20 -3.61
N VAL A 100 12.67 5.43 -3.60
CA VAL A 100 13.38 5.98 -2.45
C VAL A 100 12.48 6.06 -1.22
N ASP A 101 11.24 6.52 -1.40
CA ASP A 101 10.34 6.69 -0.26
C ASP A 101 9.95 5.35 0.34
N CYS A 102 9.77 4.32 -0.49
CA CYS A 102 9.51 2.98 0.00
C CYS A 102 10.70 2.43 0.77
N LYS A 103 11.92 2.70 0.30
CA LYS A 103 13.13 2.27 1.00
C LYS A 103 13.23 2.95 2.37
N GLN A 104 12.90 4.22 2.44
CA GLN A 104 12.92 4.95 3.70
C GLN A 104 11.91 4.40 4.68
N ARG A 105 10.82 3.83 4.20
CA ARG A 105 9.82 3.18 5.03
C ARG A 105 10.10 1.70 5.25
N HIS A 106 11.30 1.24 4.89
CA HIS A 106 11.74 -0.14 5.12
C HIS A 106 10.78 -1.16 4.55
N ILE A 107 10.42 -0.97 3.28
CA ILE A 107 9.43 -1.83 2.63
C ILE A 107 9.88 -3.29 2.61
N THR A 108 8.96 -4.18 2.92
CA THR A 108 9.16 -5.63 2.79
C THR A 108 7.90 -6.25 2.22
N PHE A 109 8.06 -7.39 1.56
CA PHE A 109 6.94 -8.12 0.97
C PHE A 109 6.75 -9.38 1.80
N ARG A 110 5.52 -9.51 2.36
CA ARG A 110 5.28 -10.53 3.35
C ARG A 110 4.77 -11.82 2.73
N ASN A 111 3.82 -11.72 1.84
CA ASN A 111 3.11 -12.92 1.41
C ASN A 111 2.54 -12.73 0.03
N THR A 112 2.47 -13.82 -0.71
CA THR A 112 1.88 -13.82 -2.04
C THR A 112 1.02 -15.07 -2.15
N THR A 113 -0.29 -14.88 -2.36
CA THR A 113 -1.24 -15.98 -2.32
C THR A 113 -2.20 -15.89 -3.50
N TYR A 114 -2.40 -17.00 -4.18
CA TYR A 114 -3.39 -17.06 -5.25
C TYR A 114 -4.80 -17.05 -4.67
N GLU A 115 -5.70 -16.40 -5.38
CA GLU A 115 -7.11 -16.47 -5.06
C GLU A 115 -7.86 -17.21 -6.13
N TYR A 116 -8.78 -18.03 -5.73
CA TYR A 116 -9.57 -18.85 -6.64
C TYR A 116 -11.05 -18.55 -6.45
N GLY A 117 -11.78 -18.57 -7.56
CA GLY A 117 -13.21 -18.53 -7.53
C GLY A 117 -13.79 -19.92 -7.38
N SER A 118 -15.10 -20.02 -7.61
CA SER A 118 -15.76 -21.33 -7.59
C SER A 118 -15.10 -22.23 -8.63
N LYS A 119 -15.07 -23.52 -8.34
CA LYS A 119 -14.49 -24.53 -9.21
C LYS A 119 -12.99 -24.27 -9.46
N TYR A 120 -12.35 -23.60 -8.52
CA TYR A 120 -10.90 -23.34 -8.56
C TYR A 120 -10.48 -22.54 -9.78
N THR A 121 -11.36 -21.70 -10.29
CA THR A 121 -11.00 -20.76 -11.35
C THR A 121 -10.08 -19.70 -10.77
N LEU A 122 -8.96 -19.46 -11.44
CA LEU A 122 -7.99 -18.47 -10.98
C LEU A 122 -8.62 -17.08 -11.05
N LYS A 123 -8.60 -16.36 -9.94
CA LYS A 123 -9.12 -15.00 -9.89
C LYS A 123 -8.06 -13.95 -9.79
N GLY A 124 -7.02 -14.20 -9.01
CA GLY A 124 -6.01 -13.17 -8.82
C GLY A 124 -4.89 -13.62 -7.92
N LEU A 125 -4.02 -12.69 -7.63
CA LEU A 125 -2.87 -12.91 -6.76
C LEU A 125 -2.83 -11.78 -5.74
N HIS A 126 -2.75 -12.15 -4.48
CA HIS A 126 -2.72 -11.20 -3.38
C HIS A 126 -1.29 -11.02 -2.90
N LEU A 127 -0.86 -9.78 -2.79
CA LEU A 127 0.46 -9.43 -2.30
C LEU A 127 0.30 -8.56 -1.06
N LEU A 128 0.92 -8.98 0.03
CA LEU A 128 0.90 -8.21 1.27
C LEU A 128 2.21 -7.49 1.43
N VAL A 129 2.15 -6.18 1.56
CA VAL A 129 3.32 -5.30 1.62
C VAL A 129 3.35 -4.61 2.98
N GLN A 130 4.52 -4.54 3.57
CA GLN A 130 4.69 -3.91 4.87
C GLN A 130 5.61 -2.71 4.76
N LEU A 131 5.19 -1.57 5.34
CA LEU A 131 6.00 -0.37 5.41
C LEU A 131 5.89 0.22 6.81
N LEU A 132 6.88 1.02 7.20
CA LEU A 132 6.82 1.74 8.47
C LEU A 132 6.32 3.16 8.24
N GLU A 133 5.48 3.62 9.13
CA GLU A 133 4.95 4.98 9.10
C GLU A 133 5.17 5.63 10.46
N HIS A 134 5.47 6.91 10.45
CA HIS A 134 5.63 7.69 11.67
C HIS A 134 4.55 8.76 11.72
N GLU A 135 3.86 8.84 12.82
CA GLU A 135 2.73 9.75 12.91
C GLU A 135 3.15 11.20 12.70
N ASN A 136 4.28 11.61 13.25
CA ASN A 136 4.69 12.99 13.08
C ASN A 136 5.16 13.30 11.67
N ASP A 137 5.41 12.31 10.83
CA ASP A 137 5.68 12.54 9.42
C ASP A 137 4.39 12.77 8.65
N LEU A 138 3.29 12.19 9.12
CA LEU A 138 2.01 12.29 8.44
C LEU A 138 1.18 13.45 8.92
N LEU A 139 1.35 13.85 10.20
CA LEU A 139 0.57 14.92 10.78
C LEU A 139 1.44 16.11 11.01
N ASP A 140 1.93 16.61 9.95
CA ASP A 140 2.86 17.60 10.05
C ASP A 140 2.38 18.81 10.62
N ASP A 141 1.42 19.11 10.64
CA ASP A 141 1.05 20.13 11.00
C ASP A 141 0.53 20.23 12.08
N LYS A 142 1.10 20.29 12.73
CA LYS A 142 0.96 20.36 13.83
C LYS A 142 0.18 21.29 14.30
N GLU A 143 0.07 22.19 13.67
CA GLU A 143 -0.74 23.06 14.11
C GLU A 143 -1.92 22.47 14.31
N GLY A 144 -2.15 21.64 13.74
CA GLY A 144 -3.29 21.04 13.91
C GLY A 144 -3.44 20.54 15.25
N CYS A 145 -2.76 19.94 15.69
CA CYS A 145 -3.00 19.34 16.86
C CYS A 145 -2.59 20.09 17.95
N VAL A 146 -2.34 20.41 17.93
CA VAL A 146 -2.03 20.75 18.83
C VAL A 146 -2.14 21.30 19.56
N ASN A 147 -2.16 21.45 19.76
CA ASN A 147 -2.17 21.95 20.43
C ASN A 147 -2.64 21.64 21.40
N LEU A 148 -2.70 21.09 21.67
CA LEU A 148 -3.10 20.87 22.68
C LEU A 148 -2.35 20.98 23.58
N ASN A 149 -1.50 21.01 23.40
CA ASN A 149 -0.95 21.46 24.00
C ASN A 149 -0.24 22.25 24.11
N ASP A 150 -0.02 22.76 23.62
CA ASP A 150 0.45 23.67 23.64
C ASP A 150 0.06 24.29 24.31
N ASP A 151 -0.49 24.16 24.48
CA ASP A 151 -0.94 24.58 25.11
C ASP A 151 -1.06 23.99 26.04
N ILE A 152 -0.75 23.29 26.43
CA ILE A 152 -0.70 22.87 27.12
C ILE A 152 0.27 22.65 27.49
N THR A 153 0.89 22.90 27.31
CA THR A 153 1.50 23.15 27.25
C THR A 153 1.83 23.61 27.49
N GLU A 154 1.74 23.92 27.66
CA GLU A 154 1.60 24.49 27.62
C GLU A 154 1.13 24.27 28.05
N ASN A 155 1.21 23.73 28.63
CA ASN A 155 0.66 23.58 28.80
C ASN A 155 0.61 22.74 29.08
N ILE A 156 0.62 22.18 29.38
CA ILE A 156 0.46 21.59 29.40
C ILE A 156 1.05 21.26 29.50
N ARG A 157 1.37 21.31 29.81
CA ARG A 157 1.66 21.29 29.55
C ARG A 157 1.60 21.13 29.95
N VAL A 158 1.76 20.90 30.52
CA VAL A 158 1.38 21.01 30.58
C VAL A 158 1.47 20.89 30.64
N ASP A 159 1.75 20.64 31.07
CA ASP A 159 1.45 20.74 30.80
C ASP A 159 1.53 20.78 30.67
#